data_861d060a24db702672fa49159bcc7c44
#
_entry.id   861d060a24db702672fa49159bcc7c44
#
_cell.length_a   1.000
_cell.length_b   1.000
_cell.length_c   1.000
_cell.angle_alpha   90.00
_cell.angle_beta   90.00
_cell.angle_gamma   90.00
#
_symmetry.space_group_name_H-M   'P 1'
#
loop_
_entity.id
_entity.type
_entity.pdbx_description
1 polymer ?
#
loop_
_entity_poly.entity_id
_entity_poly.type
_entity_poly.pdbx_seq_one_letter_code
_entity_poly.pdbx_strand_id
1 'polypeptide(L)'
;MKTDKISESGMISENGLLRMPMDRLKAFFSEHKGERVVVRFEAAAPGSTALQLAYYYNYIVPTICAALYEQGTRKSEEATDRWLVSQYPGGFTYDGAEQHVARQLTKSQMSEFLEWLKQFAAENLYVYIEDPKTL
;
A
#
# COMPACT_ATOMS: atom_id res chain seq x y z
N MET A 1 -19.94 -23.42 -1.15
CA MET A 1 -20.38 -22.66 0.04
C MET A 1 -20.69 -21.24 -0.39
N LYS A 2 -21.84 -20.71 0.02
CA LYS A 2 -22.21 -19.32 -0.28
C LYS A 2 -21.32 -18.35 0.44
N THR A 3 -20.93 -17.27 -0.22
CA THR A 3 -20.23 -16.16 0.38
C THR A 3 -21.26 -15.22 1.01
N ASP A 4 -21.18 -15.01 2.31
CA ASP A 4 -22.14 -14.16 3.03
C ASP A 4 -21.84 -12.67 2.93
N LYS A 5 -20.59 -12.33 2.67
CA LYS A 5 -20.14 -10.94 2.65
C LYS A 5 -18.97 -10.78 1.70
N ILE A 6 -18.98 -9.71 0.91
CA ILE A 6 -17.83 -9.33 0.10
C ILE A 6 -17.55 -7.85 0.30
N SER A 7 -16.30 -7.47 0.07
CA SER A 7 -15.86 -6.07 0.06
C SER A 7 -15.16 -5.81 -1.25
N GLU A 8 -15.50 -4.70 -1.89
CA GLU A 8 -14.85 -4.24 -3.11
C GLU A 8 -14.56 -2.76 -2.99
N SER A 9 -13.46 -2.35 -3.60
CA SER A 9 -13.08 -0.95 -3.68
C SER A 9 -13.35 -0.43 -5.08
N GLY A 10 -13.75 0.81 -5.17
CA GLY A 10 -13.98 1.46 -6.44
C GLY A 10 -13.61 2.93 -6.36
N MET A 11 -13.86 3.64 -7.43
CA MET A 11 -13.61 5.07 -7.50
C MET A 11 -14.84 5.78 -8.02
N ILE A 12 -15.15 6.90 -7.41
CA ILE A 12 -16.21 7.78 -7.93
C ILE A 12 -15.54 8.82 -8.80
N SER A 13 -15.93 8.88 -10.09
CA SER A 13 -15.38 9.84 -11.04
C SER A 13 -15.83 11.25 -10.71
N GLU A 14 -15.21 12.22 -11.35
CA GLU A 14 -15.61 13.63 -11.19
C GLU A 14 -17.07 13.85 -11.59
N ASN A 15 -17.60 13.03 -12.49
CA ASN A 15 -18.99 13.08 -12.92
C ASN A 15 -19.96 12.37 -11.96
N GLY A 16 -19.45 11.84 -10.85
CA GLY A 16 -20.27 11.14 -9.87
C GLY A 16 -20.61 9.69 -10.21
N LEU A 17 -19.88 9.08 -11.13
CA LEU A 17 -20.10 7.70 -11.53
C LEU A 17 -19.18 6.77 -10.77
N LEU A 18 -19.74 5.69 -10.22
CA LEU A 18 -18.97 4.67 -9.53
C LEU A 18 -18.34 3.71 -10.55
N ARG A 19 -17.03 3.50 -10.44
CA ARG A 19 -16.30 2.53 -11.25
C ARG A 19 -15.63 1.53 -10.32
N MET A 20 -15.87 0.25 -10.55
CA MET A 20 -15.32 -0.81 -9.71
C MET A 20 -15.31 -2.12 -10.46
N PRO A 21 -14.42 -3.07 -10.06
CA PRO A 21 -14.45 -4.43 -10.63
C PRO A 21 -15.78 -5.10 -10.32
N MET A 22 -16.38 -5.73 -11.31
CA MET A 22 -17.70 -6.33 -11.16
C MET A 22 -17.71 -7.85 -11.07
N ASP A 23 -16.59 -8.51 -11.36
CA ASP A 23 -16.55 -9.97 -11.43
C ASP A 23 -17.00 -10.66 -10.14
N ARG A 24 -16.45 -10.26 -9.02
CA ARG A 24 -16.81 -10.81 -7.70
C ARG A 24 -18.23 -10.44 -7.30
N LEU A 25 -18.63 -9.21 -7.64
CA LEU A 25 -19.98 -8.74 -7.36
C LEU A 25 -21.01 -9.53 -8.14
N LYS A 26 -20.76 -9.81 -9.42
CA LYS A 26 -21.67 -10.60 -10.25
C LYS A 26 -21.84 -12.02 -9.69
N ALA A 27 -20.75 -12.62 -9.23
CA ALA A 27 -20.80 -13.92 -8.57
C ALA A 27 -21.66 -13.87 -7.31
N PHE A 28 -21.45 -12.85 -6.49
CA PHE A 28 -22.23 -12.64 -5.26
C PHE A 28 -23.73 -12.46 -5.59
N PHE A 29 -24.05 -11.65 -6.59
CA PHE A 29 -25.42 -11.43 -7.01
C PHE A 29 -26.08 -12.74 -7.45
N SER A 30 -25.35 -13.58 -8.16
CA SER A 30 -25.88 -14.87 -8.62
C SER A 30 -26.15 -15.81 -7.44
N GLU A 31 -25.30 -15.81 -6.43
CA GLU A 31 -25.47 -16.65 -5.23
C GLU A 31 -26.67 -16.23 -4.38
N HIS A 32 -27.04 -14.94 -4.43
CA HIS A 32 -28.05 -14.37 -3.52
C HIS A 32 -29.29 -13.86 -4.25
N LYS A 33 -29.61 -14.46 -5.40
CA LYS A 33 -30.84 -14.10 -6.15
C LYS A 33 -32.06 -14.23 -5.25
N GLY A 34 -32.91 -13.21 -5.26
CA GLY A 34 -34.14 -13.21 -4.48
C GLY A 34 -33.98 -12.91 -3.00
N GLU A 35 -32.75 -12.72 -2.53
CA GLU A 35 -32.47 -12.43 -1.11
C GLU A 35 -32.31 -10.93 -0.90
N ARG A 36 -32.57 -10.49 0.33
CA ARG A 36 -32.25 -9.13 0.73
C ARG A 36 -30.76 -9.01 1.02
N VAL A 37 -30.16 -7.92 0.61
CA VAL A 37 -28.77 -7.64 0.88
C VAL A 37 -28.62 -6.25 1.48
N VAL A 38 -27.56 -6.05 2.23
CA VAL A 38 -27.17 -4.73 2.77
C VAL A 38 -26.01 -4.22 1.93
N VAL A 39 -26.17 -3.01 1.41
CA VAL A 39 -25.10 -2.34 0.66
C VAL A 39 -24.61 -1.16 1.48
N ARG A 40 -23.31 -1.09 1.66
CA ARG A 40 -22.69 -0.02 2.45
C ARG A 40 -21.62 0.68 1.61
N PHE A 41 -21.64 2.01 1.64
CA PHE A 41 -20.63 2.84 0.99
C PHE A 41 -19.82 3.56 2.08
N GLU A 42 -18.52 3.47 1.98
CA GLU A 42 -17.62 4.11 2.91
C GLU A 42 -16.52 4.84 2.11
N ALA A 43 -16.14 6.03 2.55
CA ALA A 43 -15.00 6.70 1.96
C ALA A 43 -13.74 5.92 2.35
N ALA A 44 -12.88 5.64 1.37
CA ALA A 44 -11.62 4.98 1.64
C ALA A 44 -10.69 5.93 2.40
N ALA A 45 -9.77 5.35 3.20
CA ALA A 45 -8.75 6.16 3.83
C ALA A 45 -7.91 6.86 2.78
N PRO A 46 -7.48 8.13 3.01
CA PRO A 46 -6.60 8.79 2.08
C PRO A 46 -5.33 7.97 1.88
N GLY A 47 -5.03 7.63 0.64
CA GLY A 47 -3.81 6.94 0.29
C GLY A 47 -2.60 7.87 0.31
N SER A 48 -1.42 7.30 0.08
CA SER A 48 -0.20 8.06 -0.07
C SER A 48 -0.30 9.05 -1.23
N THR A 49 0.33 10.21 -1.09
CA THR A 49 0.35 11.19 -2.18
C THR A 49 1.22 10.69 -3.33
N ALA A 50 0.99 11.23 -4.53
CA ALA A 50 1.82 10.93 -5.70
C ALA A 50 3.30 11.29 -5.44
N LEU A 51 3.55 12.39 -4.72
CA LEU A 51 4.90 12.81 -4.39
C LEU A 51 5.57 11.84 -3.40
N GLN A 52 4.84 11.36 -2.39
CA GLN A 52 5.34 10.36 -1.45
C GLN A 52 5.69 9.06 -2.17
N LEU A 53 4.82 8.59 -3.06
CA LEU A 53 5.05 7.37 -3.82
C LEU A 53 6.23 7.49 -4.76
N ALA A 54 6.36 8.63 -5.45
CA ALA A 54 7.49 8.88 -6.33
C ALA A 54 8.82 8.92 -5.56
N TYR A 55 8.84 9.60 -4.43
CA TYR A 55 10.02 9.66 -3.56
C TYR A 55 10.44 8.26 -3.13
N TYR A 56 9.49 7.44 -2.68
CA TYR A 56 9.76 6.10 -2.20
C TYR A 56 10.20 5.16 -3.34
N TYR A 57 9.38 5.04 -4.38
CA TYR A 57 9.64 4.04 -5.44
C TYR A 57 10.72 4.45 -6.43
N ASN A 58 10.91 5.75 -6.67
CA ASN A 58 11.90 6.22 -7.65
C ASN A 58 13.25 6.58 -7.03
N TYR A 59 13.30 6.77 -5.72
CA TYR A 59 14.55 7.16 -5.05
C TYR A 59 14.94 6.19 -3.94
N ILE A 60 14.09 5.99 -2.95
CA ILE A 60 14.45 5.19 -1.76
C ILE A 60 14.68 3.72 -2.13
N VAL A 61 13.72 3.08 -2.80
CA VAL A 61 13.84 1.66 -3.12
C VAL A 61 15.07 1.38 -3.99
N PRO A 62 15.32 2.11 -5.10
CA PRO A 62 16.54 1.89 -5.87
C PRO A 62 17.83 2.13 -5.08
N THR A 63 17.84 3.14 -4.21
CA THR A 63 19.01 3.45 -3.38
C THR A 63 19.30 2.30 -2.41
N ILE A 64 18.28 1.75 -1.79
CA ILE A 64 18.44 0.62 -0.87
C ILE A 64 18.81 -0.65 -1.63
N CYS A 65 18.24 -0.88 -2.80
CA CYS A 65 18.64 -2.02 -3.66
C CYS A 65 20.13 -1.97 -3.97
N ALA A 66 20.64 -0.79 -4.33
CA ALA A 66 22.07 -0.61 -4.61
C ALA A 66 22.93 -0.87 -3.39
N ALA A 67 22.52 -0.39 -2.23
CA ALA A 67 23.25 -0.62 -0.97
C ALA A 67 23.27 -2.10 -0.60
N LEU A 68 22.15 -2.79 -0.76
CA LEU A 68 22.09 -4.24 -0.51
C LEU A 68 22.98 -5.02 -1.47
N TYR A 69 23.00 -4.62 -2.73
CA TYR A 69 23.85 -5.26 -3.73
C TYR A 69 25.33 -5.12 -3.37
N GLU A 70 25.76 -3.95 -2.91
CA GLU A 70 27.14 -3.73 -2.46
C GLU A 70 27.50 -4.58 -1.25
N GLN A 71 26.51 -4.93 -0.42
CA GLN A 71 26.69 -5.78 0.73
C GLN A 71 26.55 -7.28 0.41
N GLY A 72 26.41 -7.62 -0.86
CA GLY A 72 26.32 -9.00 -1.31
C GLY A 72 24.90 -9.57 -1.41
N THR A 73 23.88 -8.77 -1.21
CA THR A 73 22.48 -9.21 -1.28
C THR A 73 21.83 -8.67 -2.55
N ARG A 74 21.43 -9.56 -3.44
CA ARG A 74 20.70 -9.20 -4.65
C ARG A 74 19.20 -9.35 -4.38
N LYS A 75 18.45 -8.26 -4.51
CA LYS A 75 17.03 -8.23 -4.25
C LYS A 75 16.36 -7.33 -5.29
N SER A 76 15.25 -7.79 -5.86
CA SER A 76 14.47 -6.95 -6.79
C SER A 76 13.85 -5.77 -6.06
N GLU A 77 13.41 -4.77 -6.82
CA GLU A 77 12.72 -3.62 -6.22
C GLU A 77 11.43 -4.06 -5.52
N GLU A 78 10.67 -4.98 -6.12
CA GLU A 78 9.46 -5.52 -5.49
C GLU A 78 9.76 -6.25 -4.18
N ALA A 79 10.78 -7.09 -4.17
CA ALA A 79 11.18 -7.81 -2.97
C ALA A 79 11.72 -6.86 -1.90
N THR A 80 12.43 -5.80 -2.31
CA THR A 80 12.94 -4.79 -1.40
C THR A 80 11.81 -4.02 -0.74
N ASP A 81 10.79 -3.62 -1.51
CA ASP A 81 9.60 -2.96 -0.98
C ASP A 81 8.93 -3.81 0.10
N ARG A 82 8.64 -5.07 -0.19
CA ARG A 82 8.04 -5.98 0.79
C ARG A 82 8.91 -6.17 2.02
N TRP A 83 10.20 -6.29 1.82
CA TRP A 83 11.14 -6.45 2.92
C TRP A 83 11.16 -5.22 3.84
N LEU A 84 11.21 -4.01 3.25
CA LEU A 84 11.23 -2.77 4.02
C LEU A 84 9.96 -2.61 4.85
N VAL A 85 8.81 -2.85 4.26
CA VAL A 85 7.53 -2.77 4.99
C VAL A 85 7.50 -3.81 6.14
N SER A 86 8.06 -5.01 5.91
CA SER A 86 8.11 -6.05 6.93
C SER A 86 9.04 -5.70 8.09
N GLN A 87 10.00 -4.81 7.89
CA GLN A 87 10.94 -4.41 8.93
C GLN A 87 10.38 -3.34 9.86
N TYR A 88 9.30 -2.67 9.48
CA TYR A 88 8.70 -1.64 10.32
C TYR A 88 8.13 -2.27 11.61
N PRO A 89 8.53 -1.74 12.78
CA PRO A 89 8.08 -2.31 14.06
C PRO A 89 6.56 -2.31 14.21
N GLY A 90 6.00 -3.50 14.47
CA GLY A 90 4.55 -3.66 14.62
C GLY A 90 3.79 -3.80 13.32
N GLY A 91 4.45 -3.56 12.17
CA GLY A 91 3.81 -3.64 10.87
C GLY A 91 2.76 -2.58 10.64
N PHE A 92 2.05 -2.69 9.52
CA PHE A 92 0.94 -1.78 9.19
C PHE A 92 -0.32 -2.58 8.94
N THR A 93 -1.44 -2.08 9.47
CA THR A 93 -2.75 -2.64 9.20
C THR A 93 -3.73 -1.51 8.87
N TYR A 94 -4.73 -1.82 8.07
CA TYR A 94 -5.83 -0.92 7.80
C TYR A 94 -7.10 -1.75 7.68
N ASP A 95 -8.13 -1.37 8.43
CA ASP A 95 -9.44 -2.04 8.45
C ASP A 95 -9.29 -3.56 8.67
N GLY A 96 -8.40 -3.93 9.60
CA GLY A 96 -8.17 -5.33 9.97
C GLY A 96 -7.31 -6.14 9.01
N ALA A 97 -6.84 -5.54 7.92
CA ALA A 97 -6.00 -6.21 6.93
C ALA A 97 -4.55 -5.75 7.06
N GLU A 98 -3.62 -6.70 6.99
CA GLU A 98 -2.19 -6.38 6.96
C GLU A 98 -1.81 -5.76 5.61
N GLN A 99 -0.92 -4.78 5.66
CA GLN A 99 -0.40 -4.12 4.47
C GLN A 99 1.05 -4.56 4.27
N HIS A 100 1.39 -5.01 3.07
CA HIS A 100 2.67 -5.64 2.78
C HIS A 100 3.57 -4.83 1.85
N VAL A 101 3.03 -3.86 1.15
CA VAL A 101 3.78 -3.00 0.23
C VAL A 101 3.41 -1.54 0.50
N ALA A 102 4.36 -0.64 0.22
CA ALA A 102 4.19 0.77 0.59
C ALA A 102 3.00 1.44 -0.08
N ARG A 103 2.66 1.07 -1.32
CA ARG A 103 1.52 1.69 -2.01
C ARG A 103 0.17 1.40 -1.33
N GLN A 104 0.10 0.42 -0.42
CA GLN A 104 -1.11 0.12 0.34
C GLN A 104 -1.27 1.01 1.57
N LEU A 105 -0.23 1.73 1.96
CA LEU A 105 -0.23 2.54 3.17
C LEU A 105 -1.09 3.79 3.00
N THR A 106 -1.71 4.23 4.10
CA THR A 106 -2.38 5.52 4.11
C THR A 106 -1.35 6.64 4.08
N LYS A 107 -1.79 7.87 3.83
CA LYS A 107 -0.89 9.03 3.84
C LYS A 107 -0.15 9.17 5.16
N SER A 108 -0.86 9.02 6.29
CA SER A 108 -0.26 9.10 7.62
C SER A 108 0.74 7.98 7.86
N GLN A 109 0.38 6.74 7.50
CA GLN A 109 1.27 5.60 7.61
C GLN A 109 2.52 5.79 6.76
N MET A 110 2.36 6.30 5.53
CA MET A 110 3.50 6.56 4.65
C MET A 110 4.43 7.61 5.25
N SER A 111 3.90 8.67 5.83
CA SER A 111 4.72 9.70 6.48
C SER A 111 5.56 9.11 7.61
N GLU A 112 4.95 8.30 8.46
CA GLU A 112 5.66 7.63 9.55
C GLU A 112 6.71 6.64 9.02
N PHE A 113 6.34 5.88 7.99
CA PHE A 113 7.22 4.91 7.37
C PHE A 113 8.45 5.57 6.76
N LEU A 114 8.26 6.68 6.04
CA LEU A 114 9.38 7.41 5.41
C LEU A 114 10.36 7.96 6.46
N GLU A 115 9.86 8.50 7.55
CA GLU A 115 10.73 8.98 8.62
C GLU A 115 11.50 7.84 9.28
N TRP A 116 10.84 6.73 9.54
CA TRP A 116 11.50 5.55 10.09
C TRP A 116 12.55 4.99 9.13
N LEU A 117 12.26 4.97 7.83
CA LEU A 117 13.19 4.44 6.82
C LEU A 117 14.52 5.18 6.79
N LYS A 118 14.50 6.49 6.95
CA LYS A 118 15.72 7.28 6.97
C LYS A 118 16.67 6.80 8.06
N GLN A 119 16.14 6.60 9.26
CA GLN A 119 16.91 6.11 10.39
C GLN A 119 17.31 4.66 10.21
N PHE A 120 16.39 3.80 9.76
CA PHE A 120 16.66 2.40 9.51
C PHE A 120 17.79 2.21 8.49
N ALA A 121 17.75 2.94 7.39
CA ALA A 121 18.76 2.86 6.34
C ALA A 121 20.13 3.33 6.85
N ALA A 122 20.17 4.41 7.62
CA ALA A 122 21.41 4.92 8.17
C ALA A 122 22.04 3.94 9.16
N GLU A 123 21.24 3.36 10.05
CA GLU A 123 21.73 2.47 11.09
C GLU A 123 22.08 1.06 10.61
N ASN A 124 21.29 0.52 9.67
CA ASN A 124 21.39 -0.88 9.27
C ASN A 124 22.06 -1.08 7.91
N LEU A 125 22.00 -0.10 7.04
CA LEU A 125 22.53 -0.22 5.67
C LEU A 125 23.63 0.80 5.37
N TYR A 126 23.91 1.70 6.33
CA TYR A 126 24.93 2.75 6.19
C TYR A 126 24.65 3.65 4.97
N VAL A 127 23.36 3.92 4.73
CA VAL A 127 22.89 4.74 3.60
C VAL A 127 22.20 5.98 4.13
N TYR A 128 22.57 7.13 3.61
CA TYR A 128 21.90 8.40 3.91
C TYR A 128 20.80 8.61 2.86
N ILE A 129 19.57 8.74 3.33
CA ILE A 129 18.41 9.04 2.48
C ILE A 129 18.16 10.55 2.57
N GLU A 130 18.34 11.26 1.45
CA GLU A 130 18.11 12.70 1.42
C GLU A 130 16.62 13.02 1.54
N ASP A 131 16.33 14.13 2.22
CA ASP A 131 14.96 14.61 2.31
C ASP A 131 14.47 15.08 0.93
N PRO A 132 13.19 14.86 0.61
CA PRO A 132 12.65 15.36 -0.63
C PRO A 132 12.61 16.89 -0.60
N LYS A 133 12.94 17.52 -1.73
CA LYS A 133 12.96 18.98 -1.82
C LYS A 133 11.56 19.58 -1.86
N THR A 134 10.57 18.80 -2.30
CA THR A 134 9.18 19.23 -2.40
C THR A 134 8.26 18.04 -2.19
N LEU A 135 7.66 17.96 -1.03
CA LEU A 135 6.59 17.00 -0.76
C LEU A 135 5.38 17.72 -0.19
#